data_ea6a5bdc8219aaa92fd33a71b1b9e73d
#
_entry.id   ea6a5bdc8219aaa92fd33a71b1b9e73d
#
_cell.length_a   1.000
_cell.length_b   1.000
_cell.length_c   1.000
_cell.angle_alpha   90.00
_cell.angle_beta   90.00
_cell.angle_gamma   90.00
#
_symmetry.space_group_name_H-M   'P 1'
#
loop_
_entity.id
_entity.type
_entity.pdbx_description
1 polymer ?
#
loop_
_entity_poly.entity_id
_entity_poly.type
_entity_poly.pdbx_seq_one_letter_code
_entity_poly.pdbx_strand_id
1 'polypeptide(L)'
;GDVYKRQGVIGQMMEKVVLPAPRPRRTEAEIIAQCPWAATGCKGRKPNIITSLELDPAIMEKRNIHLQEKYAEIEANEVRYEEIDCEDAEYLIVAFGSCARIAQKSMEHAREEGIKVGLFRPITLWPFPSKPLAERAKQVKGILVVELNSGQMIEDVELAVKCSVPVEHFGRLGGIVPDPDEVIDALKEKIINK
;
A
#
# COMPACT_ATOMS: atom_id res chain seq x y z
N GLY A 1 10.23 9.23 -8.38
CA GLY A 1 9.28 10.36 -8.40
C GLY A 1 8.50 10.51 -7.11
N ASP A 2 8.15 9.42 -6.43
CA ASP A 2 7.24 9.44 -5.28
C ASP A 2 7.87 9.95 -3.97
N VAL A 3 9.16 9.82 -3.81
CA VAL A 3 9.85 10.25 -2.58
C VAL A 3 9.71 11.75 -2.34
N TYR A 4 9.85 12.56 -3.39
CA TYR A 4 9.74 14.02 -3.29
C TYR A 4 8.30 14.49 -3.02
N LYS A 5 7.31 13.85 -3.61
CA LYS A 5 5.91 14.19 -3.39
C LYS A 5 5.47 13.87 -1.96
N ARG A 6 5.87 12.71 -1.44
CA ARG A 6 5.55 12.30 -0.07
C ARG A 6 6.18 13.21 0.98
N GLN A 7 7.41 13.63 0.79
CA GLN A 7 8.10 14.55 1.70
C GLN A 7 7.44 15.94 1.70
N GLY A 8 7.01 16.44 0.54
CA GLY A 8 6.29 17.71 0.44
C GLY A 8 4.96 17.68 1.20
N VAL A 9 4.17 16.63 1.03
CA VAL A 9 2.88 16.48 1.73
C VAL A 9 3.08 16.31 3.24
N ILE A 10 4.02 15.48 3.70
CA ILE A 10 4.33 15.31 5.13
C ILE A 10 4.79 16.64 5.75
N GLY A 11 5.63 17.41 5.04
CA GLY A 11 6.06 18.74 5.49
C GLY A 11 4.90 19.74 5.58
N GLN A 12 3.96 19.69 4.66
CA GLN A 12 2.75 20.53 4.69
C GLN A 12 1.82 20.16 5.84
N MET A 13 1.72 18.87 6.18
CA MET A 13 0.91 18.39 7.28
C MET A 13 1.55 18.63 8.66
N MET A 14 2.78 19.13 8.72
CA MET A 14 3.54 19.46 9.94
C MET A 14 3.57 18.31 10.98
N GLU A 15 3.55 17.07 10.53
CA GLU A 15 3.56 15.94 11.42
C GLU A 15 4.97 15.58 11.91
N LYS A 16 5.04 15.14 13.16
CA LYS A 16 6.28 14.63 13.74
C LYS A 16 6.64 13.29 13.14
N VAL A 17 7.88 13.14 12.70
CA VAL A 17 8.43 11.87 12.22
C VAL A 17 9.30 11.28 13.33
N VAL A 18 9.00 10.05 13.74
CA VAL A 18 9.84 9.29 14.66
C VAL A 18 10.91 8.58 13.85
N LEU A 19 12.17 8.95 14.07
CA LEU A 19 13.30 8.24 13.46
C LEU A 19 13.58 6.97 14.26
N PRO A 20 13.62 5.79 13.61
CA PRO A 20 14.01 4.57 14.30
C PRO A 20 15.48 4.61 14.71
N ALA A 21 15.85 3.83 15.72
CA ALA A 21 17.24 3.67 16.08
C ALA A 21 18.07 3.18 14.87
N PRO A 22 19.27 3.73 14.65
CA PRO A 22 20.12 3.29 13.57
C PRO A 22 20.42 1.79 13.70
N ARG A 23 20.23 1.03 12.63
CA ARG A 23 20.67 -0.36 12.59
C ARG A 23 22.19 -0.40 12.46
N PRO A 24 22.90 -1.30 13.18
CA PRO A 24 24.31 -1.48 12.99
C PRO A 24 24.61 -1.82 11.53
N ARG A 25 25.60 -1.13 10.96
CA ARG A 25 26.03 -1.42 9.59
C ARG A 25 26.79 -2.74 9.58
N ARG A 26 26.46 -3.62 8.64
CA ARG A 26 27.23 -4.83 8.39
C ARG A 26 28.63 -4.44 7.91
N THR A 27 29.63 -5.18 8.34
CA THR A 27 31.00 -5.03 7.83
C THR A 27 31.09 -5.51 6.37
N GLU A 28 32.12 -5.06 5.65
CA GLU A 28 32.36 -5.52 4.28
C GLU A 28 32.57 -7.05 4.22
N ALA A 29 33.26 -7.64 5.19
CA ALA A 29 33.48 -9.07 5.29
C ALA A 29 32.13 -9.84 5.44
N GLU A 30 31.24 -9.35 6.28
CA GLU A 30 29.89 -9.95 6.45
C GLU A 30 29.06 -9.84 5.17
N ILE A 31 29.13 -8.71 4.47
CA ILE A 31 28.41 -8.52 3.19
C ILE A 31 28.93 -9.49 2.13
N ILE A 32 30.27 -9.63 2.00
CA ILE A 32 30.91 -10.54 1.05
C ILE A 32 30.53 -12.00 1.37
N ALA A 33 30.55 -12.38 2.65
CA ALA A 33 30.21 -13.74 3.08
C ALA A 33 28.74 -14.10 2.77
N GLN A 34 27.81 -13.14 2.94
CA GLN A 34 26.38 -13.33 2.69
C GLN A 34 25.99 -13.19 1.21
N CYS A 35 26.81 -12.50 0.42
CA CYS A 35 26.54 -12.19 -0.98
C CYS A 35 27.69 -12.67 -1.89
N PRO A 36 27.89 -13.98 -2.09
CA PRO A 36 28.99 -14.51 -2.91
C PRO A 36 28.91 -14.06 -4.38
N TRP A 37 27.75 -13.60 -4.80
CA TRP A 37 27.50 -13.03 -6.12
C TRP A 37 27.87 -11.56 -6.25
N ALA A 38 28.21 -10.87 -5.16
CA ALA A 38 28.46 -9.42 -5.18
C ALA A 38 29.64 -9.04 -6.09
N ALA A 39 29.50 -7.96 -6.82
CA ALA A 39 30.51 -7.44 -7.74
C ALA A 39 31.55 -6.57 -7.01
N THR A 40 32.33 -7.19 -6.12
CA THR A 40 33.36 -6.54 -5.27
C THR A 40 34.75 -6.42 -5.89
N GLY A 41 34.87 -6.62 -7.21
CA GLY A 41 36.11 -6.79 -7.92
C GLY A 41 36.49 -8.27 -8.07
N CYS A 42 37.38 -8.59 -8.99
CA CYS A 42 37.74 -9.97 -9.31
C CYS A 42 39.20 -10.31 -9.16
N LYS A 43 39.99 -9.51 -8.41
CA LYS A 43 41.41 -9.80 -8.16
C LYS A 43 41.53 -11.14 -7.41
N GLY A 44 42.20 -12.11 -8.03
CA GLY A 44 42.44 -13.43 -7.43
C GLY A 44 41.24 -14.40 -7.48
N ARG A 45 40.15 -14.08 -8.19
CA ARG A 45 39.01 -14.96 -8.40
C ARG A 45 38.40 -14.80 -9.81
N LYS A 46 37.51 -15.69 -10.19
CA LYS A 46 36.71 -15.53 -11.40
C LYS A 46 35.70 -14.35 -11.23
N PRO A 47 35.41 -13.57 -12.31
CA PRO A 47 34.40 -12.54 -12.27
C PRO A 47 33.03 -13.15 -11.96
N ASN A 48 32.24 -12.44 -11.13
CA ASN A 48 30.82 -12.75 -11.01
C ASN A 48 30.09 -12.12 -12.19
N ILE A 49 29.41 -12.93 -12.97
CA ILE A 49 28.59 -12.49 -14.09
C ILE A 49 27.14 -12.51 -13.60
N ILE A 50 26.52 -11.33 -13.53
CA ILE A 50 25.14 -11.18 -13.13
C ILE A 50 24.38 -10.70 -14.38
N THR A 51 23.46 -11.51 -14.85
CA THR A 51 22.60 -11.19 -15.99
C THR A 51 21.17 -11.59 -15.71
N SER A 52 20.24 -10.80 -16.23
CA SER A 52 18.79 -11.13 -16.22
C SER A 52 18.35 -11.81 -17.52
N LEU A 53 19.24 -11.84 -18.53
CA LEU A 53 18.92 -12.49 -19.81
C LEU A 53 19.14 -13.99 -19.69
N GLU A 54 18.08 -14.75 -19.93
CA GLU A 54 18.09 -16.20 -20.04
C GLU A 54 17.40 -16.61 -21.31
N LEU A 55 18.12 -17.23 -22.24
CA LEU A 55 17.62 -17.61 -23.57
C LEU A 55 17.15 -19.08 -23.63
N ASP A 56 17.56 -19.89 -22.67
CA ASP A 56 17.08 -21.28 -22.57
C ASP A 56 15.72 -21.32 -21.86
N PRO A 57 14.64 -21.74 -22.56
CA PRO A 57 13.30 -21.76 -21.96
C PRO A 57 13.21 -22.65 -20.71
N ALA A 58 13.92 -23.76 -20.66
CA ALA A 58 13.87 -24.69 -19.53
C ALA A 58 14.56 -24.12 -18.30
N ILE A 59 15.62 -23.34 -18.48
CA ILE A 59 16.29 -22.63 -17.37
C ILE A 59 15.40 -21.46 -16.91
N MET A 60 14.81 -20.73 -17.85
CA MET A 60 13.90 -19.63 -17.54
C MET A 60 12.66 -20.10 -16.76
N GLU A 61 12.07 -21.23 -17.15
CA GLU A 61 10.95 -21.85 -16.42
C GLU A 61 11.30 -22.17 -14.99
N LYS A 62 12.43 -22.82 -14.74
CA LYS A 62 12.91 -23.14 -13.38
C LYS A 62 13.12 -21.88 -12.53
N ARG A 63 13.67 -20.82 -13.14
CA ARG A 63 13.83 -19.52 -12.48
C ARG A 63 12.49 -18.91 -12.11
N ASN A 64 11.52 -18.96 -13.02
CA ASN A 64 10.18 -18.43 -12.76
C ASN A 64 9.45 -19.23 -11.70
N ILE A 65 9.57 -20.55 -11.66
CA ILE A 65 9.01 -21.40 -10.59
C ILE A 65 9.57 -20.96 -9.22
N HIS A 66 10.89 -20.82 -9.12
CA HIS A 66 11.52 -20.33 -7.88
C HIS A 66 11.03 -18.93 -7.48
N LEU A 67 10.82 -18.02 -8.44
CA LEU A 67 10.25 -16.69 -8.14
C LEU A 67 8.80 -16.79 -7.66
N GLN A 68 7.99 -17.69 -8.21
CA GLN A 68 6.62 -17.92 -7.75
C GLN A 68 6.58 -18.46 -6.31
N GLU A 69 7.48 -19.37 -5.96
CA GLU A 69 7.63 -19.86 -4.58
C GLU A 69 7.96 -18.71 -3.62
N LYS A 70 8.94 -17.87 -4.00
CA LYS A 70 9.30 -16.67 -3.22
C LYS A 70 8.13 -15.69 -3.07
N TYR A 71 7.37 -15.46 -4.14
CA TYR A 71 6.21 -14.55 -4.09
C TYR A 71 5.12 -15.10 -3.19
N ALA A 72 4.84 -16.40 -3.25
CA ALA A 72 3.88 -17.05 -2.35
C ALA A 72 4.30 -16.93 -0.87
N GLU A 73 5.59 -17.05 -0.57
CA GLU A 73 6.13 -16.83 0.78
C GLU A 73 5.96 -15.37 1.24
N ILE A 74 6.22 -14.39 0.36
CA ILE A 74 6.02 -12.97 0.65
C ILE A 74 4.53 -12.68 0.88
N GLU A 75 3.65 -13.19 0.03
CA GLU A 75 2.20 -13.03 0.18
C GLU A 75 1.67 -13.62 1.49
N ALA A 76 2.28 -14.71 1.95
CA ALA A 76 1.87 -15.34 3.22
C ALA A 76 2.34 -14.56 4.46
N ASN A 77 3.47 -13.85 4.39
CA ASN A 77 4.15 -13.34 5.58
C ASN A 77 4.26 -11.80 5.66
N GLU A 78 4.09 -11.09 4.54
CA GLU A 78 4.40 -9.64 4.50
C GLU A 78 3.18 -8.74 4.30
N VAL A 79 1.98 -9.28 4.31
CA VAL A 79 0.75 -8.46 4.27
C VAL A 79 0.63 -7.63 5.54
N ARG A 80 0.53 -6.31 5.38
CA ARG A 80 0.38 -5.36 6.50
C ARG A 80 -0.71 -4.35 6.19
N TYR A 81 -1.55 -4.12 7.16
CA TYR A 81 -2.64 -3.16 7.11
C TYR A 81 -2.99 -2.67 8.52
N GLU A 82 -3.80 -1.65 8.59
CA GLU A 82 -4.33 -1.08 9.82
C GLU A 82 -5.83 -0.81 9.62
N GLU A 83 -6.60 -1.06 10.64
CA GLU A 83 -8.03 -0.75 10.70
C GLU A 83 -8.27 0.25 11.83
N ILE A 84 -8.98 1.33 11.52
CA ILE A 84 -9.32 2.38 12.48
C ILE A 84 -10.84 2.54 12.47
N ASP A 85 -11.46 2.34 13.63
CA ASP A 85 -12.91 2.43 13.83
C ASP A 85 -13.76 1.62 12.84
N CYS A 86 -13.25 0.45 12.40
CA CYS A 86 -13.92 -0.40 11.44
C CYS A 86 -14.93 -1.38 12.06
N GLU A 87 -14.98 -1.54 13.37
CA GLU A 87 -15.81 -2.58 14.02
C GLU A 87 -17.30 -2.30 13.90
N ASP A 88 -17.73 -1.05 14.03
CA ASP A 88 -19.12 -0.58 13.94
C ASP A 88 -19.42 0.19 12.67
N ALA A 89 -18.49 0.18 11.71
CA ALA A 89 -18.58 0.97 10.50
C ALA A 89 -19.68 0.45 9.55
N GLU A 90 -20.52 1.38 9.05
CA GLU A 90 -21.50 1.15 7.99
C GLU A 90 -20.92 1.47 6.61
N TYR A 91 -19.89 2.30 6.56
CA TYR A 91 -19.14 2.69 5.37
C TYR A 91 -17.65 2.58 5.63
N LEU A 92 -16.87 2.38 4.58
CA LEU A 92 -15.42 2.24 4.69
C LEU A 92 -14.71 3.22 3.76
N ILE A 93 -13.70 3.89 4.28
CA ILE A 93 -12.72 4.58 3.44
C ILE A 93 -11.49 3.69 3.34
N VAL A 94 -10.98 3.48 2.12
CA VAL A 94 -9.72 2.78 1.87
C VAL A 94 -8.71 3.77 1.34
N ALA A 95 -7.61 3.96 2.06
CA ALA A 95 -6.58 4.92 1.69
C ALA A 95 -5.20 4.51 2.23
N PHE A 96 -4.13 4.91 1.57
CA PHE A 96 -2.77 4.65 2.01
C PHE A 96 -1.91 5.92 2.05
N GLY A 97 -0.78 5.84 2.74
CA GLY A 97 0.21 6.91 2.80
C GLY A 97 -0.38 8.23 3.30
N SER A 98 -0.14 9.32 2.58
CA SER A 98 -0.64 10.65 2.94
C SER A 98 -2.17 10.75 2.84
N CYS A 99 -2.78 10.04 1.87
CA CYS A 99 -4.24 9.99 1.76
C CYS A 99 -4.89 9.36 2.99
N ALA A 100 -4.27 8.33 3.60
CA ALA A 100 -4.81 7.70 4.80
C ALA A 100 -4.86 8.67 5.99
N ARG A 101 -3.91 9.59 6.11
CA ARG A 101 -3.92 10.61 7.17
C ARG A 101 -5.02 11.63 6.98
N ILE A 102 -5.26 12.05 5.74
CA ILE A 102 -6.36 12.94 5.40
C ILE A 102 -7.68 12.22 5.65
N ALA A 103 -7.80 10.99 5.15
CA ALA A 103 -8.98 10.16 5.32
C ALA A 103 -9.29 9.85 6.80
N GLN A 104 -8.28 9.73 7.65
CA GLN A 104 -8.48 9.59 9.09
C GLN A 104 -9.16 10.83 9.68
N LYS A 105 -8.71 12.02 9.28
CA LYS A 105 -9.34 13.26 9.74
C LYS A 105 -10.77 13.39 9.21
N SER A 106 -10.98 13.02 7.95
CA SER A 106 -12.33 12.96 7.35
C SER A 106 -13.24 11.98 8.09
N MET A 107 -12.73 10.79 8.44
CA MET A 107 -13.45 9.80 9.23
C MET A 107 -13.86 10.35 10.61
N GLU A 108 -12.93 11.00 11.33
CA GLU A 108 -13.23 11.62 12.62
C GLU A 108 -14.37 12.64 12.51
N HIS A 109 -14.30 13.57 11.55
CA HIS A 109 -15.35 14.57 11.30
C HIS A 109 -16.69 13.92 10.91
N ALA A 110 -16.68 12.93 10.01
CA ALA A 110 -17.90 12.23 9.61
C ALA A 110 -18.57 11.52 10.81
N ARG A 111 -17.77 10.97 11.73
CA ARG A 111 -18.30 10.36 12.95
C ARG A 111 -18.87 11.39 13.93
N GLU A 112 -18.31 12.59 14.00
CA GLU A 112 -18.89 13.72 14.75
C GLU A 112 -20.27 14.10 14.21
N GLU A 113 -20.49 13.95 12.90
CA GLU A 113 -21.82 14.13 12.24
C GLU A 113 -22.75 12.90 12.39
N GLY A 114 -22.32 11.83 13.06
CA GLY A 114 -23.11 10.61 13.28
C GLY A 114 -23.01 9.58 12.16
N ILE A 115 -22.13 9.74 11.18
CA ILE A 115 -21.90 8.78 10.10
C ILE A 115 -20.89 7.72 10.57
N LYS A 116 -21.29 6.47 10.64
CA LYS A 116 -20.45 5.35 11.04
C LYS A 116 -19.53 4.92 9.90
N VAL A 117 -18.42 5.61 9.75
CA VAL A 117 -17.38 5.30 8.76
C VAL A 117 -16.11 4.83 9.44
N GLY A 118 -15.45 3.82 8.86
CA GLY A 118 -14.15 3.31 9.28
C GLY A 118 -13.08 3.59 8.22
N LEU A 119 -11.82 3.51 8.63
CA LEU A 119 -10.67 3.62 7.73
C LEU A 119 -9.91 2.29 7.68
N PHE A 120 -9.84 1.71 6.50
CA PHE A 120 -8.95 0.60 6.20
C PHE A 120 -7.70 1.13 5.46
N ARG A 121 -6.54 0.98 6.08
CA ARG A 121 -5.27 1.49 5.59
C ARG A 121 -4.36 0.35 5.16
N PRO A 122 -4.21 0.06 3.86
CA PRO A 122 -3.14 -0.79 3.39
C PRO A 122 -1.77 -0.16 3.72
N ILE A 123 -0.89 -0.90 4.37
CA ILE A 123 0.51 -0.52 4.60
C ILE A 123 1.36 -1.10 3.47
N THR A 124 1.09 -2.35 3.08
CA THR A 124 1.65 -2.96 1.87
C THR A 124 0.64 -2.85 0.73
N LEU A 125 1.11 -2.36 -0.43
CA LEU A 125 0.31 -2.35 -1.66
C LEU A 125 0.57 -3.63 -2.48
N TRP A 126 1.70 -4.26 -2.28
CA TRP A 126 1.96 -5.62 -2.69
C TRP A 126 2.82 -6.31 -1.62
N PRO A 127 2.39 -7.46 -1.12
CA PRO A 127 1.07 -8.06 -1.35
C PRO A 127 -0.07 -7.23 -0.76
N PHE A 128 -1.18 -7.13 -1.50
CA PHE A 128 -2.34 -6.36 -1.07
C PHE A 128 -3.15 -7.13 0.00
N PRO A 129 -3.69 -6.46 1.03
CA PRO A 129 -4.46 -7.08 2.11
C PRO A 129 -5.88 -7.47 1.68
N SER A 130 -6.01 -8.27 0.60
CA SER A 130 -7.29 -8.63 -0.01
C SER A 130 -8.21 -9.41 0.92
N LYS A 131 -7.68 -10.36 1.69
CA LYS A 131 -8.49 -11.20 2.58
C LYS A 131 -9.14 -10.40 3.72
N PRO A 132 -8.38 -9.61 4.52
CA PRO A 132 -9.00 -8.79 5.58
C PRO A 132 -9.96 -7.75 5.02
N LEU A 133 -9.65 -7.12 3.88
CA LEU A 133 -10.56 -6.18 3.24
C LEU A 133 -11.86 -6.85 2.80
N ALA A 134 -11.80 -8.04 2.21
CA ALA A 134 -12.98 -8.81 1.82
C ALA A 134 -13.87 -9.20 3.03
N GLU A 135 -13.26 -9.53 4.16
CA GLU A 135 -14.03 -9.80 5.39
C GLU A 135 -14.71 -8.52 5.90
N ARG A 136 -14.02 -7.39 5.87
CA ARG A 136 -14.59 -6.10 6.30
C ARG A 136 -15.70 -5.63 5.37
N ALA A 137 -15.56 -5.87 4.07
CA ALA A 137 -16.56 -5.53 3.06
C ALA A 137 -17.93 -6.18 3.29
N LYS A 138 -17.99 -7.35 3.96
CA LYS A 138 -19.26 -8.02 4.29
C LYS A 138 -20.13 -7.25 5.28
N GLN A 139 -19.57 -6.30 6.01
CA GLN A 139 -20.24 -5.58 7.10
C GLN A 139 -20.64 -4.16 6.70
N VAL A 140 -20.12 -3.65 5.58
CA VAL A 140 -20.34 -2.26 5.16
C VAL A 140 -21.25 -2.16 3.94
N LYS A 141 -21.89 -1.01 3.78
CA LYS A 141 -22.81 -0.70 2.68
C LYS A 141 -22.13 -0.14 1.44
N GLY A 142 -20.89 0.36 1.59
CA GLY A 142 -20.11 0.93 0.51
C GLY A 142 -18.70 1.30 0.91
N ILE A 143 -17.81 1.40 -0.07
CA ILE A 143 -16.39 1.70 0.09
C ILE A 143 -16.02 2.90 -0.77
N LEU A 144 -15.38 3.91 -0.18
CA LEU A 144 -14.74 5.01 -0.89
C LEU A 144 -13.23 4.81 -0.89
N VAL A 145 -12.63 4.72 -2.07
CA VAL A 145 -11.18 4.65 -2.24
C VAL A 145 -10.63 6.05 -2.48
N VAL A 146 -9.67 6.48 -1.65
CA VAL A 146 -9.08 7.82 -1.71
C VAL A 146 -7.62 7.77 -2.13
N GLU A 147 -7.30 8.41 -3.26
CA GLU A 147 -5.96 8.35 -3.87
C GLU A 147 -5.49 9.71 -4.41
N LEU A 148 -4.17 9.90 -4.57
CA LEU A 148 -3.58 11.04 -5.26
C LEU A 148 -3.26 10.70 -6.73
N ASN A 149 -4.19 10.01 -7.38
CA ASN A 149 -4.13 9.62 -8.78
C ASN A 149 -5.56 9.42 -9.33
N SER A 150 -5.68 8.94 -10.56
CA SER A 150 -6.98 8.73 -11.23
C SER A 150 -7.59 7.33 -11.01
N GLY A 151 -7.11 6.59 -10.03
CA GLY A 151 -7.56 5.25 -9.68
C GLY A 151 -6.55 4.17 -10.08
N GLN A 152 -5.82 3.67 -9.10
CA GLN A 152 -4.91 2.53 -9.23
C GLN A 152 -5.22 1.49 -8.15
N MET A 153 -5.23 1.89 -6.88
CA MET A 153 -5.56 0.99 -5.79
C MET A 153 -7.04 0.55 -5.83
N ILE A 154 -7.92 1.36 -6.41
CA ILE A 154 -9.33 0.95 -6.56
C ILE A 154 -9.47 -0.38 -7.29
N GLU A 155 -8.63 -0.67 -8.28
CA GLU A 155 -8.64 -1.96 -8.99
C GLU A 155 -8.32 -3.13 -8.04
N ASP A 156 -7.35 -2.96 -7.14
CA ASP A 156 -7.03 -3.96 -6.11
C ASP A 156 -8.16 -4.13 -5.09
N VAL A 157 -8.83 -3.02 -4.73
CA VAL A 157 -9.99 -3.04 -3.83
C VAL A 157 -11.15 -3.79 -4.48
N GLU A 158 -11.50 -3.47 -5.73
CA GLU A 158 -12.57 -4.14 -6.49
C GLU A 158 -12.31 -5.65 -6.64
N LEU A 159 -11.06 -6.03 -6.96
CA LEU A 159 -10.63 -7.43 -7.01
C LEU A 159 -10.77 -8.13 -5.66
N ALA A 160 -10.42 -7.45 -4.57
CA ALA A 160 -10.52 -8.00 -3.23
C ALA A 160 -11.97 -8.25 -2.82
N VAL A 161 -12.86 -7.28 -3.04
CA VAL A 161 -14.26 -7.36 -2.60
C VAL A 161 -15.17 -8.12 -3.58
N LYS A 162 -14.73 -8.36 -4.82
CA LYS A 162 -15.45 -9.16 -5.83
C LYS A 162 -16.90 -8.71 -6.05
N CYS A 163 -17.11 -7.42 -6.18
CA CYS A 163 -18.43 -6.80 -6.36
C CYS A 163 -19.45 -7.08 -5.22
N SER A 164 -18.98 -7.46 -4.04
CA SER A 164 -19.88 -7.72 -2.90
C SER A 164 -20.49 -6.46 -2.30
N VAL A 165 -19.88 -5.30 -2.57
CA VAL A 165 -20.28 -3.99 -2.08
C VAL A 165 -19.93 -2.94 -3.12
N PRO A 166 -20.68 -1.83 -3.25
CA PRO A 166 -20.32 -0.71 -4.12
C PRO A 166 -18.96 -0.11 -3.72
N VAL A 167 -18.12 0.10 -4.72
CA VAL A 167 -16.80 0.74 -4.57
C VAL A 167 -16.74 1.96 -5.46
N GLU A 168 -16.37 3.10 -4.89
CA GLU A 168 -16.26 4.37 -5.61
C GLU A 168 -14.89 5.00 -5.38
N HIS A 169 -14.45 5.78 -6.34
CA HIS A 169 -13.16 6.46 -6.32
C HIS A 169 -13.30 7.95 -6.04
N PHE A 170 -12.43 8.47 -5.18
CA PHE A 170 -12.16 9.90 -5.05
C PHE A 170 -10.66 10.15 -5.16
N GLY A 171 -10.26 10.99 -6.12
CA GLY A 171 -8.85 11.27 -6.37
C GLY A 171 -8.59 12.71 -6.75
N ARG A 172 -7.37 13.18 -6.42
CA ARG A 172 -6.82 14.47 -6.85
C ARG A 172 -5.56 14.23 -7.67
N LEU A 173 -5.33 15.08 -8.66
CA LEU A 173 -4.27 14.94 -9.64
C LEU A 173 -3.30 16.12 -9.58
N GLY A 174 -2.12 15.95 -10.19
CA GLY A 174 -1.17 17.04 -10.37
C GLY A 174 -0.51 17.58 -9.09
N GLY A 175 -0.59 16.85 -7.99
CA GLY A 175 0.00 17.25 -6.70
C GLY A 175 -0.96 18.07 -5.81
N ILE A 176 -2.22 18.22 -6.19
CA ILE A 176 -3.26 18.77 -5.32
C ILE A 176 -3.50 17.80 -4.17
N VAL A 177 -3.51 18.32 -2.95
CA VAL A 177 -3.82 17.57 -1.73
C VAL A 177 -5.31 17.76 -1.44
N PRO A 178 -6.09 16.68 -1.28
CA PRO A 178 -7.50 16.81 -0.92
C PRO A 178 -7.68 17.39 0.47
N ASP A 179 -8.73 18.17 0.64
CA ASP A 179 -9.19 18.59 1.96
C ASP A 179 -10.02 17.47 2.62
N PRO A 180 -10.00 17.33 3.96
CA PRO A 180 -10.85 16.38 4.67
C PRO A 180 -12.34 16.52 4.34
N ASP A 181 -12.85 17.74 4.18
CA ASP A 181 -14.27 17.98 3.87
C ASP A 181 -14.61 17.50 2.45
N GLU A 182 -13.70 17.66 1.48
CA GLU A 182 -13.90 17.10 0.12
C GLU A 182 -14.06 15.58 0.12
N VAL A 183 -13.35 14.88 1.01
CA VAL A 183 -13.47 13.42 1.14
C VAL A 183 -14.82 13.04 1.75
N ILE A 184 -15.30 13.81 2.74
CA ILE A 184 -16.62 13.60 3.36
C ILE A 184 -17.73 13.84 2.32
N ASP A 185 -17.64 14.91 1.57
CA ASP A 185 -18.60 15.24 0.52
C ASP A 185 -18.64 14.14 -0.54
N ALA A 186 -17.48 13.65 -0.97
CA ALA A 186 -17.39 12.53 -1.91
C ALA A 186 -18.00 11.24 -1.33
N LEU A 187 -17.81 10.95 -0.05
CA LEU A 187 -18.42 9.81 0.63
C LEU A 187 -19.96 9.93 0.63
N LYS A 188 -20.48 11.12 0.97
CA LYS A 188 -21.91 11.39 0.98
C LYS A 188 -22.52 11.29 -0.43
N GLU A 189 -21.90 11.93 -1.40
CA GLU A 189 -22.41 11.99 -2.77
C GLU A 189 -22.36 10.64 -3.49
N LYS A 190 -21.23 9.95 -3.38
CA LYS A 190 -20.97 8.75 -4.18
C LYS A 190 -21.43 7.45 -3.55
N ILE A 191 -21.55 7.40 -2.22
CA ILE A 191 -21.84 6.17 -1.49
C ILE A 191 -23.15 6.26 -0.70
N ILE A 192 -23.32 7.31 0.14
CA ILE A 192 -24.42 7.35 1.11
C ILE A 192 -25.75 7.70 0.44
N ASN A 193 -25.74 8.66 -0.49
CA ASN A 193 -26.93 9.21 -1.13
C ASN A 193 -27.29 8.53 -2.46
N LYS A 194 -26.59 7.45 -2.82
CA LYS A 194 -26.93 6.59 -3.96
C LYS A 194 -27.96 5.53 -3.55
#